data_7c10e15a961d62dc0bc0ea109849ab4d
#
_entry.id   7c10e15a961d62dc0bc0ea109849ab4d
#
_cell.length_a   1.000
_cell.length_b   1.000
_cell.length_c   1.000
_cell.angle_alpha   90.00
_cell.angle_beta   90.00
_cell.angle_gamma   90.00
#
_symmetry.space_group_name_H-M   'P 1'
#
loop_
_entity.id
_entity.type
_entity.pdbx_description
1 polymer ?
#
loop_
_entity_poly.entity_id
_entity_poly.type
_entity_poly.pdbx_seq_one_letter_code
_entity_poly.pdbx_strand_id
1 'polypeptide(L)'
;MDASTRLGGFKILNEVAWISVIQPKGHKFPMAFANLMASEKLNLPFLTCGEQNRAWGLHLVVDAQDEKRALGLIEKEFGDINPAITRGAILSVFPHRSRPEIVGALFDVLGKLGDQQIAFANSPSAISAVLGKDIINEATSALFGPFRFGPYRTPADWKLAQKGKEELYKEVVASYQEKKPKVYGLEWQDKQELLHVKLDGANLVNMGTVFKNFARLGLVLTFLISRPSKEKGKGNLLFCLPESEKNNYTGMIKKLLPEASTVEDSSVASFSMNGPHFGDRYGITSELLMALDQACADLLGLSCSIHSITGVLPSKQIHSAIEAIQGCFDVPSVIKREPQNLL
;
A
#
# COMPACT_ATOMS: atom_id res chain seq x y z
N MET A 1 2.65 20.09 23.46
CA MET A 1 2.06 18.73 23.45
C MET A 1 1.32 18.58 22.13
N ASP A 2 1.83 17.79 21.22
CA ASP A 2 1.10 17.51 19.96
C ASP A 2 -0.21 16.81 20.31
N ALA A 3 -1.32 17.41 19.90
CA ALA A 3 -2.64 16.84 20.12
C ALA A 3 -2.70 15.49 19.38
N SER A 4 -2.94 14.38 20.10
CA SER A 4 -3.03 13.05 19.49
C SER A 4 -4.16 13.02 18.46
N THR A 5 -3.85 12.53 17.25
CA THR A 5 -4.80 12.45 16.14
C THR A 5 -5.88 11.41 16.44
N ARG A 6 -7.17 11.81 16.34
CA ARG A 6 -8.28 10.88 16.52
C ARG A 6 -8.51 10.06 15.24
N LEU A 7 -8.54 8.74 15.36
CA LEU A 7 -8.78 7.79 14.30
C LEU A 7 -9.98 6.88 14.61
N GLY A 8 -10.54 6.27 13.56
CA GLY A 8 -11.63 5.31 13.71
C GLY A 8 -11.19 4.02 14.38
N GLY A 9 -10.01 3.51 14.00
CA GLY A 9 -9.46 2.28 14.55
C GLY A 9 -8.22 1.80 13.82
N PHE A 10 -7.82 0.60 14.14
CA PHE A 10 -6.84 -0.18 13.41
C PHE A 10 -7.24 -1.66 13.39
N LYS A 11 -6.75 -2.39 12.40
CA LYS A 11 -6.95 -3.84 12.23
C LYS A 11 -5.60 -4.52 12.10
N ILE A 12 -5.47 -5.72 12.66
CA ILE A 12 -4.32 -6.60 12.46
C ILE A 12 -4.81 -7.88 11.82
N LEU A 13 -4.14 -8.30 10.75
CA LEU A 13 -4.24 -9.61 10.16
C LEU A 13 -2.97 -10.38 10.50
N ASN A 14 -3.09 -11.33 11.43
CA ASN A 14 -1.98 -12.15 11.91
C ASN A 14 -1.71 -13.34 10.97
N GLU A 15 -0.62 -14.06 11.27
CA GLU A 15 -0.25 -15.32 10.62
C GLU A 15 -0.18 -15.23 9.09
N VAL A 16 0.57 -14.25 8.62
CA VAL A 16 0.82 -14.07 7.19
C VAL A 16 2.26 -14.38 6.82
N ALA A 17 2.44 -14.83 5.57
CA ALA A 17 3.75 -14.93 4.92
C ALA A 17 3.91 -13.73 3.97
N TRP A 18 4.90 -12.89 4.25
CA TRP A 18 5.29 -11.76 3.42
C TRP A 18 6.44 -12.16 2.52
N ILE A 19 6.22 -12.07 1.22
CA ILE A 19 7.15 -12.45 0.17
C ILE A 19 7.56 -11.18 -0.58
N SER A 20 8.86 -10.97 -0.74
CA SER A 20 9.42 -9.83 -1.48
C SER A 20 10.18 -10.32 -2.70
N VAL A 21 9.87 -9.75 -3.86
CA VAL A 21 10.41 -10.16 -5.15
C VAL A 21 10.94 -8.96 -5.92
N ILE A 22 12.08 -9.10 -6.59
CA ILE A 22 12.62 -8.12 -7.53
C ILE A 22 12.90 -8.82 -8.85
N GLN A 23 12.22 -8.36 -9.91
CA GLN A 23 12.40 -8.88 -11.26
C GLN A 23 13.01 -7.84 -12.18
N PRO A 24 14.23 -8.08 -12.70
CA PRO A 24 14.98 -7.11 -13.51
C PRO A 24 14.54 -7.02 -14.96
N LYS A 25 13.39 -7.45 -15.42
CA LYS A 25 12.85 -7.21 -16.77
C LYS A 25 11.42 -7.73 -16.91
N GLY A 26 10.59 -7.03 -17.68
CA GLY A 26 9.27 -7.48 -18.13
C GLY A 26 8.13 -6.56 -17.68
N HIS A 27 7.59 -5.74 -18.60
CA HIS A 27 6.47 -4.83 -18.31
C HIS A 27 5.23 -5.54 -17.76
N LYS A 28 5.07 -6.85 -18.01
CA LYS A 28 3.89 -7.63 -17.60
C LYS A 28 4.11 -8.47 -16.35
N PHE A 29 5.24 -8.30 -15.65
CA PHE A 29 5.56 -9.14 -14.49
C PHE A 29 4.50 -9.07 -13.37
N PRO A 30 3.99 -7.89 -12.93
CA PRO A 30 2.96 -7.85 -11.91
C PRO A 30 1.67 -8.57 -12.31
N MET A 31 1.28 -8.47 -13.59
CA MET A 31 0.11 -9.15 -14.13
C MET A 31 0.30 -10.67 -14.17
N ALA A 32 1.43 -11.15 -14.70
CA ALA A 32 1.73 -12.59 -14.74
C ALA A 32 1.73 -13.18 -13.33
N PHE A 33 2.28 -12.45 -12.37
CA PHE A 33 2.33 -12.85 -10.98
C PHE A 33 0.93 -12.91 -10.34
N ALA A 34 0.12 -11.87 -10.53
CA ALA A 34 -1.26 -11.84 -10.02
C ALA A 34 -2.13 -12.93 -10.65
N ASN A 35 -1.96 -13.19 -11.95
CA ASN A 35 -2.66 -14.26 -12.67
C ASN A 35 -2.28 -15.64 -12.12
N LEU A 36 -1.00 -15.88 -11.84
CA LEU A 36 -0.52 -17.13 -11.26
C LEU A 36 -1.18 -17.38 -9.89
N MET A 37 -1.20 -16.38 -9.01
CA MET A 37 -1.84 -16.50 -7.71
C MET A 37 -3.36 -16.71 -7.83
N ALA A 38 -4.01 -16.00 -8.76
CA ALA A 38 -5.45 -16.11 -9.00
C ALA A 38 -5.86 -17.47 -9.55
N SER A 39 -5.09 -18.06 -10.50
CA SER A 39 -5.37 -19.38 -11.08
C SER A 39 -5.36 -20.50 -10.04
N GLU A 40 -4.57 -20.31 -9.00
CA GLU A 40 -4.46 -21.21 -7.87
C GLU A 40 -5.35 -20.84 -6.69
N LYS A 41 -6.23 -19.83 -6.86
CA LYS A 41 -7.17 -19.33 -5.83
C LYS A 41 -6.46 -18.86 -4.55
N LEU A 42 -5.24 -18.33 -4.68
CA LEU A 42 -4.53 -17.73 -3.57
C LEU A 42 -5.01 -16.29 -3.38
N ASN A 43 -5.43 -15.96 -2.16
CA ASN A 43 -5.81 -14.61 -1.80
C ASN A 43 -4.57 -13.77 -1.51
N LEU A 44 -4.58 -12.50 -1.95
CA LEU A 44 -3.53 -11.52 -1.72
C LEU A 44 -4.09 -10.36 -0.88
N PRO A 45 -4.13 -10.47 0.45
CA PRO A 45 -4.64 -9.42 1.31
C PRO A 45 -3.76 -8.13 1.30
N PHE A 46 -2.55 -8.23 0.75
CA PHE A 46 -1.66 -7.12 0.54
C PHE A 46 -0.76 -7.40 -0.66
N LEU A 47 -0.71 -6.45 -1.58
CA LEU A 47 0.24 -6.43 -2.69
C LEU A 47 0.67 -4.99 -2.94
N THR A 48 1.97 -4.75 -3.04
CA THR A 48 2.51 -3.54 -3.64
C THR A 48 3.43 -3.91 -4.79
N CYS A 49 3.35 -3.17 -5.87
CA CYS A 49 4.32 -3.27 -6.93
C CYS A 49 4.66 -1.88 -7.48
N GLY A 50 5.93 -1.70 -7.84
CA GLY A 50 6.41 -0.46 -8.43
C GLY A 50 7.56 -0.70 -9.37
N GLU A 51 7.60 0.04 -10.46
CA GLU A 51 8.69 0.03 -11.42
C GLU A 51 9.75 1.06 -11.04
N GLN A 52 11.01 0.70 -11.20
CA GLN A 52 12.14 1.61 -11.13
C GLN A 52 13.29 1.06 -11.96
N ASN A 53 13.86 1.88 -12.87
CA ASN A 53 14.96 1.47 -13.74
C ASN A 53 14.66 0.17 -14.53
N ARG A 54 13.44 0.04 -15.04
CA ARG A 54 12.95 -1.13 -15.78
C ARG A 54 12.95 -2.44 -14.95
N ALA A 55 12.99 -2.34 -13.63
CA ALA A 55 12.85 -3.48 -12.73
C ALA A 55 11.60 -3.31 -11.87
N TRP A 56 10.82 -4.38 -11.77
CA TRP A 56 9.68 -4.45 -10.86
C TRP A 56 10.12 -4.93 -9.49
N GLY A 57 9.64 -4.27 -8.47
CA GLY A 57 9.74 -4.73 -7.09
C GLY A 57 8.34 -4.96 -6.53
N LEU A 58 8.10 -6.14 -5.95
CA LEU A 58 6.82 -6.53 -5.38
C LEU A 58 7.00 -6.92 -3.92
N HIS A 59 6.06 -6.45 -3.08
CA HIS A 59 5.76 -7.06 -1.80
C HIS A 59 4.38 -7.69 -1.90
N LEU A 60 4.25 -8.92 -1.53
CA LEU A 60 2.99 -9.61 -1.47
C LEU A 60 2.85 -10.36 -0.16
N VAL A 61 1.62 -10.53 0.25
CA VAL A 61 1.28 -11.28 1.45
C VAL A 61 0.25 -12.34 1.10
N VAL A 62 0.48 -13.55 1.59
CA VAL A 62 -0.47 -14.66 1.58
C VAL A 62 -0.72 -15.13 3.01
N ASP A 63 -1.75 -15.92 3.23
CA ASP A 63 -1.93 -16.63 4.51
C ASP A 63 -0.71 -17.53 4.78
N ALA A 64 -0.27 -17.65 6.03
CA ALA A 64 0.91 -18.43 6.39
C ALA A 64 0.80 -19.92 6.01
N GLN A 65 -0.42 -20.46 5.97
CA GLN A 65 -0.67 -21.84 5.50
C GLN A 65 -0.40 -22.03 4.00
N ASP A 66 -0.53 -20.96 3.19
CA ASP A 66 -0.32 -20.97 1.75
C ASP A 66 1.12 -20.65 1.34
N GLU A 67 2.02 -20.35 2.29
CA GLU A 67 3.42 -19.96 2.04
C GLU A 67 4.13 -20.93 1.09
N LYS A 68 4.14 -22.23 1.43
CA LYS A 68 4.85 -23.25 0.66
C LYS A 68 4.28 -23.39 -0.76
N ARG A 69 2.97 -23.30 -0.89
CA ARG A 69 2.26 -23.37 -2.16
C ARG A 69 2.62 -22.18 -3.04
N ALA A 70 2.55 -20.96 -2.49
CA ALA A 70 2.92 -19.73 -3.21
C ALA A 70 4.37 -19.77 -3.70
N LEU A 71 5.31 -20.20 -2.85
CA LEU A 71 6.72 -20.32 -3.22
C LEU A 71 6.97 -21.37 -4.32
N GLY A 72 6.36 -22.54 -4.22
CA GLY A 72 6.48 -23.56 -5.26
C GLY A 72 5.93 -23.10 -6.62
N LEU A 73 4.89 -22.28 -6.63
CA LEU A 73 4.36 -21.67 -7.85
C LEU A 73 5.32 -20.63 -8.44
N ILE A 74 5.89 -19.77 -7.59
CA ILE A 74 6.87 -18.75 -8.00
C ILE A 74 8.11 -19.41 -8.60
N GLU A 75 8.64 -20.42 -7.93
CA GLU A 75 9.81 -21.18 -8.41
C GLU A 75 9.53 -21.87 -9.73
N LYS A 76 8.39 -22.53 -9.87
CA LYS A 76 7.99 -23.24 -11.09
C LYS A 76 7.84 -22.31 -12.28
N GLU A 77 7.20 -21.14 -12.10
CA GLU A 77 6.86 -20.23 -13.20
C GLU A 77 8.00 -19.28 -13.55
N PHE A 78 8.73 -18.81 -12.55
CA PHE A 78 9.73 -17.77 -12.72
C PHE A 78 11.17 -18.20 -12.43
N GLY A 79 11.41 -19.46 -12.04
CA GLY A 79 12.68 -20.16 -11.88
C GLY A 79 13.84 -19.42 -11.23
N ASP A 80 14.29 -18.34 -11.87
CA ASP A 80 15.46 -17.55 -11.45
C ASP A 80 15.19 -16.48 -10.38
N ILE A 81 13.97 -16.43 -9.84
CA ILE A 81 13.60 -15.46 -8.80
C ILE A 81 13.93 -16.05 -7.44
N ASN A 82 14.70 -15.29 -6.65
CA ASN A 82 15.00 -15.63 -5.25
C ASN A 82 14.16 -14.73 -4.32
N PRO A 83 12.96 -15.18 -3.88
CA PRO A 83 12.10 -14.39 -3.01
C PRO A 83 12.67 -14.31 -1.60
N ALA A 84 12.64 -13.11 -1.00
CA ALA A 84 12.85 -12.95 0.44
C ALA A 84 11.52 -13.19 1.17
N ILE A 85 11.56 -13.97 2.26
CA ILE A 85 10.36 -14.38 3.00
C ILE A 85 10.47 -13.97 4.46
N THR A 86 9.38 -13.40 4.99
CA THR A 86 9.25 -13.04 6.41
C THR A 86 7.86 -13.41 6.89
N ARG A 87 7.74 -14.05 8.04
CA ARG A 87 6.46 -14.26 8.70
C ARG A 87 6.11 -13.08 9.58
N GLY A 88 4.84 -12.64 9.51
CA GLY A 88 4.44 -11.42 10.19
C GLY A 88 2.95 -11.20 10.26
N ALA A 89 2.59 -9.93 10.28
CA ALA A 89 1.21 -9.45 10.29
C ALA A 89 1.05 -8.19 9.46
N ILE A 90 -0.18 -7.93 8.97
CA ILE A 90 -0.57 -6.66 8.37
C ILE A 90 -1.25 -5.80 9.44
N LEU A 91 -0.69 -4.64 9.70
CA LEU A 91 -1.27 -3.60 10.55
C LEU A 91 -1.87 -2.51 9.65
N SER A 92 -3.17 -2.27 9.74
CA SER A 92 -3.88 -1.23 8.98
C SER A 92 -4.50 -0.21 9.92
N VAL A 93 -4.23 1.08 9.69
CA VAL A 93 -4.75 2.22 10.48
C VAL A 93 -5.73 3.01 9.62
N PHE A 94 -6.91 3.37 10.16
CA PHE A 94 -7.98 4.02 9.40
C PHE A 94 -8.84 5.00 10.25
N PRO A 95 -9.49 6.00 9.62
CA PRO A 95 -9.34 6.40 8.23
C PRO A 95 -8.04 7.20 8.01
N HIS A 96 -7.39 6.97 6.88
CA HIS A 96 -6.18 7.71 6.49
C HIS A 96 -6.51 9.07 5.85
N ARG A 97 -7.53 9.13 4.98
CA ARG A 97 -8.02 10.33 4.28
C ARG A 97 -6.92 11.08 3.52
N SER A 98 -5.93 10.37 2.97
CA SER A 98 -4.76 10.92 2.27
C SER A 98 -3.98 11.97 3.08
N ARG A 99 -4.02 11.91 4.41
CA ARG A 99 -3.41 12.87 5.34
C ARG A 99 -1.97 12.49 5.66
N PRO A 100 -0.96 13.27 5.23
CA PRO A 100 0.45 12.95 5.43
C PRO A 100 0.86 12.88 6.91
N GLU A 101 0.20 13.62 7.81
CA GLU A 101 0.53 13.59 9.23
C GLU A 101 0.23 12.23 9.88
N ILE A 102 -0.78 11.49 9.38
CA ILE A 102 -1.08 10.14 9.85
C ILE A 102 0.05 9.19 9.44
N VAL A 103 0.50 9.31 8.18
CA VAL A 103 1.66 8.56 7.69
C VAL A 103 2.89 8.89 8.50
N GLY A 104 3.16 10.18 8.70
CA GLY A 104 4.31 10.66 9.45
C GLY A 104 4.33 10.15 10.89
N ALA A 105 3.17 10.15 11.56
CA ALA A 105 3.05 9.62 12.92
C ALA A 105 3.26 8.09 12.97
N LEU A 106 2.74 7.36 11.98
CA LEU A 106 2.97 5.90 11.88
C LEU A 106 4.45 5.58 11.64
N PHE A 107 5.11 6.32 10.74
CA PHE A 107 6.53 6.15 10.45
C PHE A 107 7.41 6.44 11.66
N ASP A 108 7.08 7.47 12.47
CA ASP A 108 7.79 7.75 13.72
C ASP A 108 7.64 6.61 14.74
N VAL A 109 6.43 6.04 14.84
CA VAL A 109 6.19 4.90 15.73
C VAL A 109 7.03 3.70 15.30
N LEU A 110 6.92 3.33 14.02
CA LEU A 110 7.56 2.11 13.52
C LEU A 110 9.08 2.27 13.42
N GLY A 111 9.58 3.46 13.08
CA GLY A 111 11.02 3.74 13.02
C GLY A 111 11.73 3.69 14.38
N LYS A 112 10.99 3.89 15.47
CA LYS A 112 11.53 3.76 16.85
C LYS A 112 11.65 2.31 17.31
N LEU A 113 11.04 1.35 16.61
CA LEU A 113 11.11 -0.07 16.94
C LEU A 113 12.39 -0.75 16.43
N GLY A 114 13.30 0.01 15.84
CA GLY A 114 14.58 -0.48 15.34
C GLY A 114 14.63 -0.63 13.82
N ASP A 115 15.75 -1.16 13.34
CA ASP A 115 16.04 -1.33 11.91
C ASP A 115 15.33 -2.58 11.35
N GLN A 116 14.02 -2.50 11.21
CA GLN A 116 13.18 -3.58 10.71
C GLN A 116 12.79 -3.33 9.26
N GLN A 117 12.74 -4.40 8.46
CA GLN A 117 12.07 -4.32 7.17
C GLN A 117 10.57 -4.15 7.38
N ILE A 118 9.98 -3.17 6.68
CA ILE A 118 8.56 -2.86 6.74
C ILE A 118 8.08 -2.59 5.31
N ALA A 119 6.97 -3.21 4.91
CA ALA A 119 6.31 -2.86 3.67
C ALA A 119 5.10 -1.96 3.95
N PHE A 120 4.94 -0.92 3.14
CA PHE A 120 3.88 0.08 3.28
C PHE A 120 2.98 0.13 2.06
N ALA A 121 1.71 0.37 2.29
CA ALA A 121 0.71 0.67 1.28
C ALA A 121 -0.31 1.66 1.84
N ASN A 122 -0.66 2.70 1.08
CA ASN A 122 -1.75 3.58 1.46
C ASN A 122 -2.87 3.62 0.44
N SER A 123 -4.00 4.10 0.91
CA SER A 123 -5.15 4.52 0.14
C SER A 123 -5.87 5.64 0.90
N PRO A 124 -6.85 6.33 0.31
CA PRO A 124 -7.67 7.29 1.06
C PRO A 124 -8.35 6.69 2.30
N SER A 125 -8.64 5.40 2.30
CA SER A 125 -9.32 4.73 3.43
C SER A 125 -8.39 4.28 4.55
N ALA A 126 -7.17 3.81 4.23
CA ALA A 126 -6.26 3.25 5.23
C ALA A 126 -4.79 3.39 4.82
N ILE A 127 -3.91 3.35 5.81
CA ILE A 127 -2.50 3.03 5.61
C ILE A 127 -2.20 1.69 6.26
N SER A 128 -1.54 0.81 5.52
CA SER A 128 -1.17 -0.53 5.96
C SER A 128 0.34 -0.68 6.01
N ALA A 129 0.83 -1.39 7.02
CA ALA A 129 2.22 -1.79 7.18
C ALA A 129 2.29 -3.31 7.38
N VAL A 130 3.18 -3.99 6.65
CA VAL A 130 3.51 -5.39 6.90
C VAL A 130 4.71 -5.42 7.82
N LEU A 131 4.58 -6.07 8.95
CA LEU A 131 5.55 -6.10 10.05
C LEU A 131 5.96 -7.55 10.34
N GLY A 132 7.21 -7.74 10.75
CA GLY A 132 7.66 -9.02 11.27
C GLY A 132 6.91 -9.41 12.56
N LYS A 133 6.79 -10.71 12.80
CA LYS A 133 6.05 -11.26 13.95
C LYS A 133 6.53 -10.71 15.29
N ASP A 134 7.84 -10.48 15.42
CA ASP A 134 8.47 -10.13 16.68
C ASP A 134 8.10 -8.71 17.18
N ILE A 135 7.80 -7.79 16.26
CA ILE A 135 7.55 -6.37 16.59
C ILE A 135 6.06 -6.00 16.65
N ILE A 136 5.14 -6.87 16.22
CA ILE A 136 3.73 -6.53 16.08
C ILE A 136 3.07 -6.07 17.40
N ASN A 137 3.40 -6.71 18.51
CA ASN A 137 2.83 -6.36 19.80
C ASN A 137 3.33 -5.00 20.30
N GLU A 138 4.61 -4.72 20.11
CA GLU A 138 5.23 -3.44 20.46
C GLU A 138 4.68 -2.33 19.56
N ALA A 139 4.64 -2.55 18.24
CA ALA A 139 4.05 -1.63 17.28
C ALA A 139 2.61 -1.28 17.65
N THR A 140 1.78 -2.30 17.95
CA THR A 140 0.38 -2.08 18.36
C THR A 140 0.26 -1.21 19.60
N SER A 141 1.10 -1.47 20.60
CA SER A 141 1.09 -0.69 21.85
C SER A 141 1.55 0.75 21.61
N ALA A 142 2.56 0.93 20.78
CA ALA A 142 3.13 2.25 20.45
C ALA A 142 2.18 3.14 19.66
N LEU A 143 1.19 2.58 18.91
CA LEU A 143 0.17 3.36 18.22
C LEU A 143 -0.67 4.26 19.14
N PHE A 144 -0.85 3.87 20.38
CA PHE A 144 -1.63 4.64 21.38
C PHE A 144 -0.90 5.90 21.87
N GLY A 145 0.37 6.12 21.46
CA GLY A 145 1.10 7.37 21.70
C GLY A 145 0.56 8.51 20.81
N PRO A 146 0.71 8.46 19.49
CA PRO A 146 0.28 9.53 18.59
C PRO A 146 -1.21 9.48 18.24
N PHE A 147 -1.89 8.34 18.44
CA PHE A 147 -3.28 8.16 18.03
C PHE A 147 -4.23 7.91 19.19
N ARG A 148 -5.46 8.41 19.04
CA ARG A 148 -6.61 8.07 19.88
C ARG A 148 -7.62 7.33 19.04
N PHE A 149 -7.98 6.12 19.46
CA PHE A 149 -8.96 5.28 18.77
C PHE A 149 -10.33 5.40 19.46
N GLY A 150 -11.39 5.68 18.67
CA GLY A 150 -12.73 5.87 19.23
C GLY A 150 -13.22 4.70 20.09
N PRO A 151 -13.11 3.44 19.63
CA PRO A 151 -13.58 2.26 20.36
C PRO A 151 -12.67 1.79 21.51
N TYR A 152 -11.38 2.21 21.51
CA TYR A 152 -10.37 1.67 22.44
C TYR A 152 -9.56 2.81 23.06
N ARG A 153 -9.45 2.81 24.38
CA ARG A 153 -8.65 3.81 25.10
C ARG A 153 -7.23 3.35 25.34
N THR A 154 -7.06 2.03 25.48
CA THR A 154 -5.78 1.38 25.81
C THR A 154 -5.52 0.16 24.93
N PRO A 155 -4.25 -0.29 24.81
CA PRO A 155 -3.94 -1.56 24.13
C PRO A 155 -4.69 -2.76 24.74
N ALA A 156 -4.97 -2.73 26.05
CA ALA A 156 -5.71 -3.80 26.73
C ALA A 156 -7.17 -3.86 26.28
N ASP A 157 -7.83 -2.70 26.12
CA ASP A 157 -9.21 -2.63 25.61
C ASP A 157 -9.31 -3.23 24.21
N TRP A 158 -8.32 -2.93 23.36
CA TRP A 158 -8.27 -3.48 22.01
C TRP A 158 -8.09 -5.01 22.03
N LYS A 159 -7.15 -5.54 22.81
CA LYS A 159 -6.92 -6.99 22.95
C LYS A 159 -8.16 -7.73 23.42
N LEU A 160 -8.90 -7.17 24.37
CA LEU A 160 -10.17 -7.75 24.85
C LEU A 160 -11.23 -7.78 23.76
N ALA A 161 -11.33 -6.72 22.95
CA ALA A 161 -12.32 -6.63 21.87
C ALA A 161 -12.03 -7.55 20.68
N GLN A 162 -10.80 -8.06 20.53
CA GLN A 162 -10.44 -9.00 19.46
C GLN A 162 -10.71 -10.47 19.82
N LYS A 163 -10.84 -10.81 21.12
CA LYS A 163 -11.14 -12.19 21.51
C LYS A 163 -12.45 -12.68 20.88
N GLY A 164 -12.36 -13.73 20.07
CA GLY A 164 -13.52 -14.41 19.44
C GLY A 164 -13.98 -13.82 18.10
N LYS A 165 -13.37 -12.77 17.56
CA LYS A 165 -13.78 -12.20 16.26
C LYS A 165 -13.05 -12.82 15.05
N GLU A 166 -11.90 -13.41 15.23
CA GLU A 166 -11.07 -13.93 14.11
C GLU A 166 -11.71 -15.13 13.40
N GLU A 167 -12.46 -15.98 14.12
CA GLU A 167 -13.13 -17.14 13.54
C GLU A 167 -14.40 -16.79 12.76
N LEU A 168 -15.17 -15.81 13.23
CA LEU A 168 -16.44 -15.42 12.57
C LEU A 168 -16.22 -14.80 11.17
N TYR A 169 -15.13 -14.09 10.95
CA TYR A 169 -14.85 -13.46 9.65
C TYR A 169 -14.45 -14.45 8.56
N LYS A 170 -13.83 -15.58 8.92
CA LYS A 170 -13.41 -16.60 7.94
C LYS A 170 -14.59 -17.40 7.34
N GLU A 171 -15.68 -17.57 8.08
CA GLU A 171 -16.84 -18.36 7.61
C GLU A 171 -17.76 -17.61 6.64
N VAL A 172 -17.89 -16.30 6.76
CA VAL A 172 -18.84 -15.49 5.96
C VAL A 172 -18.37 -15.25 4.53
N VAL A 173 -17.07 -15.28 4.29
CA VAL A 173 -16.45 -14.84 3.02
C VAL A 173 -16.44 -15.93 1.93
N ALA A 174 -16.54 -17.21 2.29
CA ALA A 174 -16.37 -18.32 1.36
C ALA A 174 -17.55 -18.56 0.38
N SER A 175 -18.71 -17.93 0.57
CA SER A 175 -19.95 -18.35 -0.09
C SER A 175 -20.51 -17.43 -1.18
N TYR A 176 -20.01 -16.21 -1.37
CA TYR A 176 -20.60 -15.25 -2.31
C TYR A 176 -19.66 -14.85 -3.43
N GLN A 177 -19.92 -15.31 -4.67
CA GLN A 177 -19.20 -14.86 -5.88
C GLN A 177 -20.12 -13.94 -6.70
N GLU A 178 -19.83 -12.65 -6.68
CA GLU A 178 -20.41 -11.68 -7.60
C GLU A 178 -19.78 -11.83 -8.99
N LYS A 179 -20.58 -11.64 -10.06
CA LYS A 179 -20.08 -11.71 -11.45
C LYS A 179 -19.00 -10.65 -11.72
N LYS A 180 -19.15 -9.45 -11.17
CA LYS A 180 -18.16 -8.37 -11.15
C LYS A 180 -17.91 -7.95 -9.70
N PRO A 181 -16.65 -7.71 -9.29
CA PRO A 181 -16.38 -7.16 -7.98
C PRO A 181 -17.04 -5.78 -7.82
N LYS A 182 -17.77 -5.59 -6.73
CA LYS A 182 -18.37 -4.29 -6.42
C LYS A 182 -17.36 -3.37 -5.76
N VAL A 183 -17.39 -2.11 -6.14
CA VAL A 183 -16.68 -1.03 -5.45
C VAL A 183 -17.67 0.03 -5.00
N TYR A 184 -17.32 0.79 -3.96
CA TYR A 184 -18.15 1.89 -3.47
C TYR A 184 -18.01 3.16 -4.35
N GLY A 185 -16.91 3.28 -5.10
CA GLY A 185 -16.61 4.34 -6.04
C GLY A 185 -15.16 4.29 -6.49
N LEU A 186 -14.88 5.01 -7.55
CA LEU A 186 -13.56 5.23 -8.12
C LEU A 186 -13.23 6.71 -8.01
N GLU A 187 -12.15 7.04 -7.33
CA GLU A 187 -11.62 8.39 -7.24
C GLU A 187 -10.30 8.48 -8.02
N TRP A 188 -10.03 9.60 -8.66
CA TRP A 188 -8.77 9.82 -9.35
C TRP A 188 -8.32 11.27 -9.30
N GLN A 189 -7.02 11.49 -9.45
CA GLN A 189 -6.39 12.81 -9.44
C GLN A 189 -5.23 12.83 -10.43
N ASP A 190 -5.17 13.84 -11.28
CA ASP A 190 -4.06 14.12 -12.21
C ASP A 190 -3.11 15.19 -11.66
N LYS A 191 -2.18 15.63 -12.51
CA LYS A 191 -1.19 16.67 -12.20
C LYS A 191 -0.37 16.36 -10.94
N GLN A 192 0.13 15.15 -10.87
CA GLN A 192 0.98 14.71 -9.79
C GLN A 192 2.35 14.31 -10.30
N GLU A 193 3.32 14.29 -9.39
CA GLU A 193 4.63 13.69 -9.60
C GLU A 193 4.76 12.44 -8.75
N LEU A 194 5.31 11.38 -9.33
CA LEU A 194 5.71 10.18 -8.63
C LEU A 194 7.15 10.32 -8.18
N LEU A 195 7.36 10.32 -6.88
CA LEU A 195 8.67 10.43 -6.27
C LEU A 195 9.15 9.05 -5.79
N HIS A 196 10.43 8.78 -6.04
CA HIS A 196 11.12 7.58 -5.59
C HIS A 196 12.17 7.99 -4.55
N VAL A 197 12.02 7.53 -3.33
CA VAL A 197 12.96 7.85 -2.23
C VAL A 197 13.54 6.56 -1.68
N LYS A 198 14.87 6.47 -1.65
CA LYS A 198 15.56 5.36 -0.98
C LYS A 198 15.30 5.44 0.52
N LEU A 199 14.93 4.30 1.09
CA LEU A 199 14.64 4.14 2.50
C LEU A 199 15.58 3.10 3.10
N ASP A 200 16.16 3.43 4.24
CA ASP A 200 16.74 2.48 5.17
C ASP A 200 16.02 2.59 6.53
N GLY A 201 16.19 1.63 7.40
CA GLY A 201 15.50 1.63 8.70
C GLY A 201 15.83 2.86 9.54
N ALA A 202 17.06 3.36 9.48
CA ALA A 202 17.50 4.56 10.20
C ALA A 202 16.78 5.84 9.71
N ASN A 203 16.39 5.87 8.44
CA ASN A 203 15.74 7.02 7.81
C ASN A 203 14.21 7.05 7.98
N LEU A 204 13.59 6.01 8.56
CA LEU A 204 12.13 5.95 8.67
C LEU A 204 11.57 7.09 9.53
N VAL A 205 12.23 7.44 10.64
CA VAL A 205 11.85 8.59 11.49
C VAL A 205 12.00 9.90 10.74
N ASN A 206 13.06 10.07 9.95
CA ASN A 206 13.27 11.26 9.14
C ASN A 206 12.17 11.40 8.07
N MET A 207 11.77 10.29 7.41
CA MET A 207 10.62 10.28 6.51
C MET A 207 9.32 10.64 7.24
N GLY A 208 9.14 10.18 8.48
CA GLY A 208 8.02 10.59 9.32
C GLY A 208 7.98 12.12 9.50
N THR A 209 9.13 12.73 9.71
CA THR A 209 9.26 14.21 9.80
C THR A 209 8.94 14.88 8.46
N VAL A 210 9.37 14.32 7.33
CA VAL A 210 9.05 14.82 5.98
C VAL A 210 7.53 14.84 5.78
N PHE A 211 6.84 13.75 6.05
CA PHE A 211 5.37 13.66 5.88
C PHE A 211 4.62 14.63 6.81
N LYS A 212 5.06 14.83 8.04
CA LYS A 212 4.48 15.84 8.93
C LYS A 212 4.65 17.25 8.37
N ASN A 213 5.77 17.54 7.74
CA ASN A 213 5.99 18.82 7.08
C ASN A 213 5.12 18.98 5.83
N PHE A 214 4.90 17.92 5.06
CA PHE A 214 3.93 17.95 3.96
C PHE A 214 2.53 18.32 4.46
N ALA A 215 2.10 17.77 5.58
CA ALA A 215 0.83 18.16 6.19
C ALA A 215 0.77 19.66 6.57
N ARG A 216 1.88 20.23 7.06
CA ARG A 216 1.96 21.68 7.38
C ARG A 216 1.88 22.57 6.13
N LEU A 217 2.29 22.04 4.98
CA LEU A 217 2.16 22.69 3.67
C LEU A 217 0.77 22.46 3.04
N GLY A 218 -0.14 21.76 3.72
CA GLY A 218 -1.46 21.42 3.16
C GLY A 218 -1.44 20.36 2.05
N LEU A 219 -0.32 19.63 1.88
CA LEU A 219 -0.19 18.62 0.83
C LEU A 219 -1.05 17.39 1.15
N VAL A 220 -1.52 16.74 0.09
CA VAL A 220 -2.30 15.51 0.17
C VAL A 220 -1.47 14.36 -0.41
N LEU A 221 -1.48 13.21 0.26
CA LEU A 221 -0.74 12.01 -0.16
C LEU A 221 -1.71 10.99 -0.76
N THR A 222 -1.85 11.01 -2.07
CA THR A 222 -2.83 10.16 -2.79
C THR A 222 -2.36 8.72 -2.96
N PHE A 223 -1.05 8.51 -3.06
CA PHE A 223 -0.41 7.21 -3.26
C PHE A 223 0.87 7.12 -2.46
N LEU A 224 1.09 5.98 -1.80
CA LEU A 224 2.35 5.62 -1.17
C LEU A 224 2.47 4.11 -1.10
N ILE A 225 3.60 3.60 -1.57
CA ILE A 225 3.99 2.19 -1.38
C ILE A 225 5.46 2.10 -1.01
N SER A 226 5.83 1.01 -0.37
CA SER A 226 7.22 0.55 -0.37
C SER A 226 7.47 -0.49 -1.45
N ARG A 227 8.70 -0.56 -1.88
CA ARG A 227 9.23 -1.50 -2.86
C ARG A 227 10.51 -2.13 -2.31
N PRO A 228 10.73 -3.44 -2.50
CA PRO A 228 11.96 -4.09 -2.04
C PRO A 228 13.19 -3.51 -2.75
N SER A 229 14.35 -3.57 -2.08
CA SER A 229 15.65 -3.25 -2.63
C SER A 229 16.51 -4.49 -2.71
N LYS A 230 17.46 -4.53 -3.66
CA LYS A 230 18.50 -5.59 -3.71
C LYS A 230 19.46 -5.50 -2.53
N GLU A 231 19.61 -4.32 -1.95
CA GLU A 231 20.45 -4.08 -0.78
C GLU A 231 19.71 -4.49 0.49
N LYS A 232 20.31 -5.40 1.27
CA LYS A 232 19.72 -5.87 2.53
C LYS A 232 19.51 -4.72 3.50
N GLY A 233 18.34 -4.68 4.16
CA GLY A 233 17.99 -3.61 5.10
C GLY A 233 17.56 -2.29 4.45
N LYS A 234 17.58 -2.21 3.11
CA LYS A 234 17.12 -1.04 2.36
C LYS A 234 15.83 -1.33 1.62
N GLY A 235 15.08 -0.27 1.36
CA GLY A 235 13.86 -0.28 0.56
C GLY A 235 13.78 0.99 -0.29
N ASN A 236 12.68 1.14 -0.99
CA ASN A 236 12.34 2.36 -1.69
C ASN A 236 10.90 2.72 -1.35
N LEU A 237 10.61 3.98 -1.14
CA LEU A 237 9.26 4.53 -1.10
C LEU A 237 8.94 5.16 -2.44
N LEU A 238 7.73 4.87 -2.92
CA LEU A 238 7.11 5.54 -4.05
C LEU A 238 5.88 6.26 -3.52
N PHE A 239 5.73 7.54 -3.82
CA PHE A 239 4.56 8.30 -3.41
C PHE A 239 4.27 9.46 -4.36
N CYS A 240 3.01 9.87 -4.43
CA CYS A 240 2.56 10.96 -5.29
C CYS A 240 2.31 12.23 -4.48
N LEU A 241 2.77 13.36 -5.03
CA LEU A 241 2.49 14.70 -4.55
C LEU A 241 2.00 15.60 -5.70
N PRO A 242 1.24 16.68 -5.42
CA PRO A 242 0.83 17.63 -6.44
C PRO A 242 2.03 18.28 -7.15
N GLU A 243 2.01 18.30 -8.48
CA GLU A 243 3.06 18.92 -9.30
C GLU A 243 3.23 20.42 -9.02
N SER A 244 2.13 21.12 -8.72
CA SER A 244 2.14 22.56 -8.41
C SER A 244 3.00 22.93 -7.20
N GLU A 245 3.25 21.99 -6.29
CA GLU A 245 3.98 22.20 -5.05
C GLU A 245 5.45 21.73 -5.10
N LYS A 246 5.95 21.36 -6.28
CA LYS A 246 7.30 20.78 -6.49
C LYS A 246 8.41 21.55 -5.81
N ASN A 247 8.45 22.88 -5.96
CA ASN A 247 9.49 23.71 -5.38
C ASN A 247 9.51 23.67 -3.85
N ASN A 248 8.34 23.50 -3.22
CA ASN A 248 8.19 23.48 -1.77
C ASN A 248 8.69 22.16 -1.16
N TYR A 249 8.34 21.02 -1.76
CA TYR A 249 8.68 19.72 -1.16
C TYR A 249 10.09 19.22 -1.54
N THR A 250 10.60 19.53 -2.73
CA THR A 250 11.93 19.06 -3.18
C THR A 250 13.04 19.58 -2.28
N GLY A 251 13.02 20.86 -1.95
CA GLY A 251 14.00 21.48 -1.03
C GLY A 251 13.95 20.85 0.37
N MET A 252 12.76 20.53 0.84
CA MET A 252 12.54 19.90 2.15
C MET A 252 13.08 18.47 2.19
N ILE A 253 12.78 17.65 1.16
CA ILE A 253 13.29 16.27 1.07
C ILE A 253 14.82 16.29 1.08
N LYS A 254 15.46 17.13 0.24
CA LYS A 254 16.92 17.26 0.19
C LYS A 254 17.54 17.69 1.52
N LYS A 255 16.85 18.54 2.28
CA LYS A 255 17.34 19.00 3.60
C LYS A 255 17.27 17.92 4.68
N LEU A 256 16.19 17.14 4.70
CA LEU A 256 15.94 16.13 5.74
C LEU A 256 16.55 14.77 5.42
N LEU A 257 16.71 14.48 4.14
CA LEU A 257 17.23 13.24 3.59
C LEU A 257 18.27 13.53 2.49
N PRO A 258 19.43 14.10 2.83
CA PRO A 258 20.43 14.54 1.84
C PRO A 258 20.97 13.40 0.98
N GLU A 259 20.97 12.18 1.49
CA GLU A 259 21.43 10.98 0.77
C GLU A 259 20.31 10.29 -0.03
N ALA A 260 19.06 10.72 0.12
CA ALA A 260 17.96 10.17 -0.66
C ALA A 260 18.06 10.67 -2.11
N SER A 261 18.31 9.75 -3.05
CA SER A 261 18.15 10.07 -4.47
C SER A 261 16.68 10.09 -4.80
N THR A 262 16.14 11.27 -5.15
CA THR A 262 14.81 11.39 -5.73
C THR A 262 14.90 11.20 -7.23
N VAL A 263 14.20 10.22 -7.77
CA VAL A 263 13.89 10.13 -9.21
C VAL A 263 12.44 10.56 -9.34
N GLU A 264 12.15 11.43 -10.29
CA GLU A 264 10.83 12.02 -10.47
C GLU A 264 10.27 11.61 -11.83
N ASP A 265 9.07 11.02 -11.82
CA ASP A 265 8.27 10.85 -13.01
C ASP A 265 7.17 11.91 -12.99
N SER A 266 7.25 12.85 -13.92
CA SER A 266 6.33 13.98 -14.02
C SER A 266 5.06 13.62 -14.79
N SER A 267 3.98 14.35 -14.47
CA SER A 267 2.68 14.22 -15.14
C SER A 267 2.05 12.83 -15.01
N VAL A 268 1.92 12.37 -13.77
CA VAL A 268 1.20 11.14 -13.44
C VAL A 268 -0.19 11.42 -12.89
N ALA A 269 -1.05 10.41 -12.97
CA ALA A 269 -2.34 10.38 -12.30
C ALA A 269 -2.42 9.17 -11.37
N SER A 270 -3.08 9.36 -10.24
CA SER A 270 -3.44 8.28 -9.34
C SER A 270 -4.94 7.98 -9.42
N PHE A 271 -5.31 6.72 -9.29
CA PHE A 271 -6.68 6.30 -9.07
C PHE A 271 -6.78 5.48 -7.78
N SER A 272 -7.93 5.51 -7.14
CA SER A 272 -8.21 4.71 -5.96
C SER A 272 -9.64 4.20 -5.96
N MET A 273 -9.83 2.94 -5.60
CA MET A 273 -11.13 2.33 -5.41
C MET A 273 -11.17 1.54 -4.12
N ASN A 274 -12.32 1.58 -3.46
CA ASN A 274 -12.59 0.86 -2.22
C ASN A 274 -13.71 -0.13 -2.45
N GLY A 275 -13.61 -1.31 -1.89
CA GLY A 275 -14.63 -2.35 -2.04
C GLY A 275 -14.72 -3.26 -0.82
N PRO A 276 -15.84 -3.97 -0.66
CA PRO A 276 -16.11 -4.78 0.52
C PRO A 276 -15.25 -6.05 0.61
N HIS A 277 -14.72 -6.54 -0.53
CA HIS A 277 -14.11 -7.87 -0.62
C HIS A 277 -12.67 -7.88 -1.13
N PHE A 278 -11.98 -6.75 -1.15
CA PHE A 278 -10.62 -6.67 -1.71
C PHE A 278 -9.58 -7.49 -0.95
N GLY A 279 -9.77 -7.70 0.34
CA GLY A 279 -8.88 -8.52 1.16
C GLY A 279 -9.27 -10.00 1.25
N ASP A 280 -10.47 -10.33 0.83
CA ASP A 280 -11.08 -11.64 1.10
C ASP A 280 -11.34 -12.46 -0.17
N ARG A 281 -11.25 -11.84 -1.36
CA ARG A 281 -11.49 -12.49 -2.65
C ARG A 281 -10.21 -12.57 -3.47
N TYR A 282 -9.87 -13.76 -3.94
CA TYR A 282 -8.78 -13.95 -4.89
C TYR A 282 -9.14 -13.42 -6.28
N GLY A 283 -8.13 -13.07 -7.09
CA GLY A 283 -8.29 -12.69 -8.49
C GLY A 283 -8.58 -11.22 -8.76
N ILE A 284 -8.99 -10.41 -7.79
CA ILE A 284 -9.33 -8.99 -8.00
C ILE A 284 -8.17 -8.20 -8.63
N THR A 285 -6.95 -8.37 -8.10
CA THR A 285 -5.76 -7.72 -8.66
C THR A 285 -5.44 -8.22 -10.07
N SER A 286 -5.64 -9.50 -10.33
CA SER A 286 -5.45 -10.11 -11.65
C SER A 286 -6.43 -9.52 -12.68
N GLU A 287 -7.71 -9.44 -12.35
CA GLU A 287 -8.74 -8.83 -13.20
C GLU A 287 -8.41 -7.37 -13.54
N LEU A 288 -7.98 -6.59 -12.55
CA LEU A 288 -7.57 -5.21 -12.74
C LEU A 288 -6.37 -5.08 -13.68
N LEU A 289 -5.29 -5.84 -13.40
CA LEU A 289 -4.06 -5.74 -14.18
C LEU A 289 -4.26 -6.20 -15.62
N MET A 290 -5.10 -7.22 -15.87
CA MET A 290 -5.46 -7.63 -17.22
C MET A 290 -6.27 -6.54 -17.95
N ALA A 291 -7.21 -5.88 -17.28
CA ALA A 291 -7.99 -4.82 -17.88
C ALA A 291 -7.12 -3.59 -18.24
N LEU A 292 -6.20 -3.20 -17.35
CA LEU A 292 -5.24 -2.13 -17.61
C LEU A 292 -4.29 -2.46 -18.78
N ASP A 293 -3.79 -3.70 -18.84
CA ASP A 293 -2.92 -4.15 -19.94
C ASP A 293 -3.66 -4.13 -21.29
N GLN A 294 -4.91 -4.58 -21.35
CA GLN A 294 -5.75 -4.53 -22.54
C GLN A 294 -6.02 -3.10 -23.02
N ALA A 295 -6.11 -2.16 -22.06
CA ALA A 295 -6.26 -0.73 -22.36
C ALA A 295 -4.92 -0.03 -22.69
N CYS A 296 -3.82 -0.76 -22.76
CA CYS A 296 -2.46 -0.23 -22.93
C CYS A 296 -2.11 0.85 -21.92
N ALA A 297 -2.57 0.69 -20.67
CA ALA A 297 -2.26 1.59 -19.57
C ALA A 297 -0.96 1.15 -18.89
N ASP A 298 0.07 2.00 -18.97
CA ASP A 298 1.39 1.77 -18.40
C ASP A 298 1.35 2.00 -16.88
N LEU A 299 1.18 0.93 -16.12
CA LEU A 299 1.17 1.01 -14.67
C LEU A 299 2.58 1.34 -14.16
N LEU A 300 2.72 2.36 -13.31
CA LEU A 300 3.98 2.76 -12.66
C LEU A 300 4.05 2.25 -11.23
N GLY A 301 2.91 2.11 -10.57
CA GLY A 301 2.82 1.59 -9.22
C GLY A 301 1.41 1.15 -8.87
N LEU A 302 1.29 0.14 -8.01
CA LEU A 302 0.02 -0.39 -7.51
C LEU A 302 0.13 -0.74 -6.03
N SER A 303 -0.92 -0.42 -5.31
CA SER A 303 -1.17 -0.83 -3.94
C SER A 303 -2.50 -1.57 -3.88
N CYS A 304 -2.50 -2.80 -3.43
CA CYS A 304 -3.69 -3.54 -3.07
C CYS A 304 -3.63 -3.85 -1.58
N SER A 305 -4.66 -3.49 -0.86
CA SER A 305 -4.80 -3.76 0.57
C SER A 305 -6.16 -4.40 0.85
N ILE A 306 -6.41 -4.77 2.10
CA ILE A 306 -7.66 -5.42 2.53
C ILE A 306 -8.93 -4.63 2.12
N HIS A 307 -8.82 -3.31 1.96
CA HIS A 307 -9.99 -2.45 1.75
C HIS A 307 -9.98 -1.64 0.46
N SER A 308 -8.84 -1.59 -0.24
CA SER A 308 -8.68 -0.65 -1.35
C SER A 308 -7.57 -1.05 -2.31
N ILE A 309 -7.72 -0.59 -3.53
CA ILE A 309 -6.68 -0.63 -4.57
C ILE A 309 -6.41 0.81 -4.99
N THR A 310 -5.13 1.16 -5.08
CA THR A 310 -4.69 2.47 -5.58
C THR A 310 -3.59 2.24 -6.62
N GLY A 311 -3.68 2.88 -7.77
CA GLY A 311 -2.67 2.75 -8.82
C GLY A 311 -2.22 4.10 -9.35
N VAL A 312 -1.04 4.11 -9.98
CA VAL A 312 -0.43 5.28 -10.61
C VAL A 312 -0.03 4.93 -12.03
N LEU A 313 -0.33 5.84 -12.95
CA LEU A 313 -0.03 5.72 -14.37
C LEU A 313 0.19 7.12 -15.00
N PRO A 314 0.73 7.22 -16.22
CA PRO A 314 0.85 8.52 -16.91
C PRO A 314 -0.50 9.23 -17.04
N SER A 315 -0.56 10.53 -16.74
CA SER A 315 -1.83 11.31 -16.73
C SER A 315 -2.62 11.19 -18.03
N LYS A 316 -1.94 11.08 -19.17
CA LYS A 316 -2.57 10.92 -20.48
C LYS A 316 -3.38 9.63 -20.65
N GLN A 317 -3.14 8.63 -19.81
CA GLN A 317 -3.78 7.30 -19.89
C GLN A 317 -4.90 7.12 -18.86
N ILE A 318 -5.17 8.10 -18.00
CA ILE A 318 -6.12 7.93 -16.88
C ILE A 318 -7.53 7.63 -17.34
N HIS A 319 -8.00 8.24 -18.42
CA HIS A 319 -9.36 8.04 -18.92
C HIS A 319 -9.56 6.62 -19.47
N SER A 320 -8.60 6.12 -20.28
CA SER A 320 -8.64 4.75 -20.79
C SER A 320 -8.54 3.71 -19.65
N ALA A 321 -7.75 4.01 -18.61
CA ALA A 321 -7.67 3.16 -17.42
C ALA A 321 -9.00 3.13 -16.65
N ILE A 322 -9.67 4.27 -16.49
CA ILE A 322 -10.99 4.34 -15.83
C ILE A 322 -12.04 3.52 -16.60
N GLU A 323 -12.09 3.66 -17.92
CA GLU A 323 -12.99 2.88 -18.78
C GLU A 323 -12.72 1.37 -18.65
N ALA A 324 -11.45 0.95 -18.63
CA ALA A 324 -11.07 -0.43 -18.42
C ALA A 324 -11.53 -0.96 -17.05
N ILE A 325 -11.34 -0.16 -15.98
CA ILE A 325 -11.79 -0.51 -14.63
C ILE A 325 -13.31 -0.67 -14.58
N GLN A 326 -14.07 0.26 -15.17
CA GLN A 326 -15.54 0.16 -15.26
C GLN A 326 -15.99 -1.07 -16.08
N GLY A 327 -15.17 -1.53 -17.01
CA GLY A 327 -15.41 -2.76 -17.77
C GLY A 327 -15.39 -4.01 -16.90
N CYS A 328 -14.50 -4.11 -15.92
CA CYS A 328 -14.29 -5.31 -15.09
C CYS A 328 -14.87 -5.18 -13.67
N PHE A 329 -15.13 -3.97 -13.15
CA PHE A 329 -15.73 -3.73 -11.83
C PHE A 329 -17.11 -3.09 -11.95
N ASP A 330 -17.96 -3.33 -10.94
CA ASP A 330 -19.22 -2.60 -10.76
C ASP A 330 -18.92 -1.29 -10.01
N VAL A 331 -18.77 -0.19 -10.78
CA VAL A 331 -18.35 1.13 -10.30
C VAL A 331 -19.54 2.09 -10.32
N PRO A 332 -20.19 2.39 -9.19
CA PRO A 332 -21.38 3.24 -9.14
C PRO A 332 -21.09 4.73 -9.38
N SER A 333 -19.87 5.18 -9.10
CA SER A 333 -19.47 6.58 -9.28
C SER A 333 -17.99 6.73 -9.58
N VAL A 334 -17.66 7.72 -10.43
CA VAL A 334 -16.29 8.13 -10.75
C VAL A 334 -16.13 9.60 -10.37
N ILE A 335 -15.20 9.92 -9.49
CA ILE A 335 -14.99 11.26 -8.96
C ILE A 335 -13.56 11.71 -9.26
N LYS A 336 -13.43 12.83 -9.98
CA LYS A 336 -12.16 13.54 -10.08
C LYS A 336 -11.94 14.33 -8.80
N ARG A 337 -10.82 14.12 -8.14
CA ARG A 337 -10.36 14.93 -7.01
C ARG A 337 -9.52 16.09 -7.53
N GLU A 338 -9.88 17.31 -7.18
CA GLU A 338 -9.01 18.45 -7.38
C GLU A 338 -7.95 18.48 -6.28
N PRO A 339 -6.73 18.99 -6.57
CA PRO A 339 -5.72 19.21 -5.55
C PRO A 339 -6.32 20.11 -4.46
N GLN A 340 -6.67 19.54 -3.31
CA GLN A 340 -7.16 20.34 -2.18
C GLN A 340 -5.94 20.92 -1.47
N ASN A 341 -5.79 22.24 -1.50
CA ASN A 341 -5.05 22.95 -0.47
C ASN A 341 -5.89 22.84 0.80
N LEU A 342 -5.51 21.99 1.73
CA LEU A 342 -6.07 21.97 3.08
C LEU A 342 -5.55 23.23 3.80
N LEU A 343 -6.16 24.39 3.52
CA LEU A 343 -6.00 25.60 4.31
C LEU A 343 -6.82 25.50 5.60
#